data_5e4f3bb2066c15e51008d2310977da09
#
_entry.id   5e4f3bb2066c15e51008d2310977da09
#
_cell.length_a   1.000
_cell.length_b   1.000
_cell.length_c   1.000
_cell.angle_alpha   90.00
_cell.angle_beta   90.00
_cell.angle_gamma   90.00
#
_symmetry.space_group_name_H-M   'P 1'
#
loop_
_entity.id
_entity.type
_entity.pdbx_description
1 polymer ?
#
loop_
_entity_poly.entity_id
_entity_poly.type
_entity_poly.pdbx_seq_one_letter_code
_entity_poly.pdbx_strand_id
1 'polypeptide(L)'
;MRFDASPFNMNSILSVEKRYEIPRNQREFSWERIQLEELWTDVLRNIDMDNDGVIKLHEYFIGTIVLSGVDSDDVLEVVDGQQRLSVITMMLSIISRYLRKNRNEGTADNIYKKFIVTINNSLDRNSMNSDGESVIQKLTRSVGGEYFKKLIQGKEESDAKPANDEEKKIRYAVTFFKRALRKKPLCSAILKSNSENFTKADYDLCLNAIYKMITNYLYVVRIAVDRGDDAYDIFEVLNARGINLSSIDLIKNKVFQSCTVTFPEDEARRKWVYIYDQLGLIGESMTDYIRCWWLSKYGYIGEDQLYRSFKREILNPESQLTADSFLDEVYSDVDLYIKIASPSQKHWNLSHQKPILDALTNINTFNVTVPRPFILSLLRIRRDNARLLKQADLINTLQFLERFHFKFNAVCRMRPSGIDSKYSVFAVKLSVDTSKADVRTTILEATDFLKRKAPSERMFKDCLLKNIEYKEDKLSQRKLIIYIFETLEMLAVNTKELKYHMVSIEHIGSQSNFSPTYVGKLGNLLPLCFDINRDCENLPLAGKLPEYTRSRLELVKQFCSDNASKPTWNVGDAQQRQEDIANILTSSFVL
;
A
#
# COMPACT_ATOMS: atom_id res chain seq x y z
N MET A 1 30.56 13.94 15.12
CA MET A 1 30.21 12.70 14.40
C MET A 1 31.49 11.90 14.19
N ARG A 2 31.67 10.80 14.90
CA ARG A 2 32.71 9.80 14.64
C ARG A 2 32.02 8.57 14.08
N PHE A 3 32.47 8.08 12.93
CA PHE A 3 32.03 6.81 12.39
C PHE A 3 33.23 6.04 11.86
N ASP A 4 33.21 4.73 12.03
CA ASP A 4 34.18 3.81 11.45
C ASP A 4 33.47 2.93 10.42
N ALA A 5 34.05 2.80 9.25
CA ALA A 5 33.53 2.00 8.16
C ALA A 5 34.60 1.03 7.68
N SER A 6 34.46 -0.24 8.02
CA SER A 6 35.45 -1.26 7.72
C SER A 6 34.79 -2.55 7.23
N PRO A 7 35.43 -3.32 6.32
CA PRO A 7 34.93 -4.61 5.90
C PRO A 7 35.10 -5.67 6.99
N PHE A 8 34.06 -6.40 7.28
CA PHE A 8 34.03 -7.52 8.24
C PHE A 8 33.33 -8.72 7.63
N ASN A 9 33.84 -9.92 7.87
CA ASN A 9 33.05 -11.12 7.62
C ASN A 9 32.04 -11.37 8.75
N MET A 10 31.04 -12.19 8.49
CA MET A 10 29.98 -12.44 9.47
C MET A 10 30.47 -13.12 10.73
N ASN A 11 31.57 -13.87 10.68
CA ASN A 11 32.22 -14.42 11.87
C ASN A 11 32.69 -13.30 12.79
N SER A 12 33.37 -12.28 12.27
CA SER A 12 33.88 -11.16 13.07
C SER A 12 32.75 -10.32 13.71
N ILE A 13 31.57 -10.30 13.09
CA ILE A 13 30.41 -9.61 13.66
C ILE A 13 29.70 -10.49 14.69
N LEU A 14 29.33 -11.72 14.32
CA LEU A 14 28.44 -12.54 15.15
C LEU A 14 29.16 -13.39 16.20
N SER A 15 30.50 -13.58 16.14
CA SER A 15 31.20 -14.39 17.13
C SER A 15 31.56 -13.66 18.42
N VAL A 16 31.50 -12.34 18.42
CA VAL A 16 31.79 -11.53 19.61
C VAL A 16 30.70 -11.67 20.69
N GLU A 17 31.08 -11.49 21.95
CA GLU A 17 30.14 -11.55 23.08
C GLU A 17 29.30 -10.28 23.17
N LYS A 18 28.59 -9.95 22.10
CA LYS A 18 27.71 -8.79 21.99
C LYS A 18 26.32 -9.20 21.58
N ARG A 19 25.34 -8.43 21.96
CA ARG A 19 23.95 -8.54 21.50
C ARG A 19 23.68 -7.48 20.45
N TYR A 20 22.85 -7.83 19.49
CA TYR A 20 22.36 -6.94 18.46
C TYR A 20 20.87 -6.75 18.66
N GLU A 21 20.46 -5.52 18.94
CA GLU A 21 19.07 -5.20 19.17
C GLU A 21 18.50 -4.43 17.99
N ILE A 22 17.43 -4.95 17.41
CA ILE A 22 16.65 -4.26 16.39
C ILE A 22 15.67 -3.36 17.14
N PRO A 23 15.81 -2.03 17.08
CA PRO A 23 14.96 -1.12 17.81
C PRO A 23 13.53 -1.10 17.26
N ARG A 24 12.58 -0.64 18.06
CA ARG A 24 11.14 -0.68 17.76
C ARG A 24 10.72 0.12 16.53
N ASN A 25 11.49 1.14 16.19
CA ASN A 25 11.26 2.01 15.03
C ASN A 25 11.64 1.36 13.70
N GLN A 26 12.43 0.26 13.73
CA GLN A 26 12.79 -0.46 12.52
C GLN A 26 11.60 -1.23 11.94
N ARG A 27 11.60 -1.35 10.60
CA ARG A 27 10.56 -2.08 9.88
C ARG A 27 10.53 -3.55 10.29
N GLU A 28 9.38 -4.16 10.14
CA GLU A 28 9.17 -5.58 10.32
C GLU A 28 9.98 -6.41 9.31
N PHE A 29 10.12 -7.71 9.55
CA PHE A 29 10.75 -8.60 8.59
C PHE A 29 9.93 -8.60 7.28
N SER A 30 10.56 -8.17 6.18
CA SER A 30 9.88 -7.88 4.92
C SER A 30 10.38 -8.66 3.72
N TRP A 31 11.46 -9.45 3.85
CA TRP A 31 11.98 -10.23 2.72
C TRP A 31 10.98 -11.28 2.26
N GLU A 32 10.82 -11.35 0.95
CA GLU A 32 9.95 -12.27 0.24
C GLU A 32 10.79 -13.23 -0.61
N ARG A 33 10.12 -14.04 -1.42
CA ARG A 33 10.75 -15.07 -2.23
C ARG A 33 11.94 -14.56 -3.05
N ILE A 34 11.81 -13.41 -3.69
CA ILE A 34 12.82 -12.86 -4.61
C ILE A 34 14.13 -12.60 -3.85
N GLN A 35 14.11 -11.89 -2.74
CA GLN A 35 15.30 -11.56 -1.96
C GLN A 35 15.96 -12.80 -1.36
N LEU A 36 15.15 -13.79 -0.94
CA LEU A 36 15.66 -15.06 -0.40
C LEU A 36 16.35 -15.90 -1.49
N GLU A 37 15.77 -15.97 -2.69
CA GLU A 37 16.32 -16.67 -3.84
C GLU A 37 17.60 -15.99 -4.35
N GLU A 38 17.63 -14.65 -4.40
CA GLU A 38 18.83 -13.88 -4.77
C GLU A 38 19.98 -14.18 -3.81
N LEU A 39 19.78 -14.00 -2.50
CA LEU A 39 20.83 -14.29 -1.51
C LEU A 39 21.29 -15.75 -1.59
N TRP A 40 20.38 -16.69 -1.69
CA TRP A 40 20.73 -18.11 -1.77
C TRP A 40 21.52 -18.45 -3.04
N THR A 41 21.14 -17.90 -4.17
CA THR A 41 21.83 -18.05 -5.44
C THR A 41 23.23 -17.45 -5.37
N ASP A 42 23.38 -16.28 -4.77
CA ASP A 42 24.66 -15.63 -4.62
C ASP A 42 25.60 -16.41 -3.68
N VAL A 43 25.08 -16.94 -2.58
CA VAL A 43 25.83 -17.85 -1.69
C VAL A 43 26.34 -19.07 -2.44
N LEU A 44 25.49 -19.73 -3.24
CA LEU A 44 25.87 -20.92 -4.00
C LEU A 44 26.86 -20.63 -5.15
N ARG A 45 26.74 -19.48 -5.83
CA ARG A 45 27.64 -19.07 -6.92
C ARG A 45 29.07 -18.88 -6.44
N ASN A 46 29.27 -18.58 -5.17
CA ASN A 46 30.60 -18.38 -4.58
C ASN A 46 31.16 -19.66 -3.93
N ILE A 47 30.58 -20.82 -4.25
CA ILE A 47 31.05 -22.14 -3.85
C ILE A 47 31.35 -22.93 -5.12
N ASP A 48 32.60 -23.20 -5.37
CA ASP A 48 33.05 -24.01 -6.49
C ASP A 48 33.69 -25.31 -6.03
N MET A 49 33.74 -26.31 -6.91
CA MET A 49 34.47 -27.55 -6.71
C MET A 49 35.50 -27.66 -7.83
N ASP A 50 36.77 -27.84 -7.45
CA ASP A 50 37.84 -28.03 -8.43
C ASP A 50 37.84 -29.46 -9.01
N ASN A 51 38.75 -29.71 -9.97
CA ASN A 51 38.85 -30.99 -10.65
C ASN A 51 39.27 -32.14 -9.73
N ASP A 52 39.87 -31.85 -8.58
CA ASP A 52 40.31 -32.81 -7.57
C ASP A 52 39.19 -33.09 -6.52
N GLY A 53 38.02 -32.51 -6.69
CA GLY A 53 36.87 -32.63 -5.79
C GLY A 53 36.96 -31.80 -4.51
N VAL A 54 37.84 -30.81 -4.46
CA VAL A 54 38.01 -29.89 -3.33
C VAL A 54 37.06 -28.70 -3.48
N ILE A 55 36.28 -28.42 -2.43
CA ILE A 55 35.38 -27.27 -2.39
C ILE A 55 36.20 -25.99 -2.14
N LYS A 56 36.08 -25.03 -3.03
CA LYS A 56 36.65 -23.69 -2.94
C LYS A 56 35.56 -22.65 -2.65
N LEU A 57 35.85 -21.72 -1.74
CA LEU A 57 34.94 -20.69 -1.30
C LEU A 57 35.52 -19.32 -1.69
N HIS A 58 34.69 -18.43 -2.25
CA HIS A 58 35.06 -17.10 -2.68
C HIS A 58 34.39 -16.05 -1.84
N GLU A 59 35.08 -14.93 -1.60
CA GLU A 59 34.52 -13.80 -0.86
C GLU A 59 33.37 -13.16 -1.63
N TYR A 60 32.31 -12.84 -0.90
CA TYR A 60 31.13 -12.18 -1.45
C TYR A 60 30.64 -11.07 -0.54
N PHE A 61 30.43 -9.88 -1.11
CA PHE A 61 29.95 -8.71 -0.39
C PHE A 61 28.42 -8.63 -0.44
N ILE A 62 27.78 -8.64 0.75
CA ILE A 62 26.31 -8.62 0.88
C ILE A 62 25.73 -7.27 1.30
N GLY A 63 26.53 -6.20 1.33
CA GLY A 63 26.09 -4.85 1.64
C GLY A 63 26.59 -4.32 2.97
N THR A 64 25.90 -3.32 3.52
CA THR A 64 26.31 -2.63 4.76
C THR A 64 25.50 -3.10 5.96
N ILE A 65 26.11 -3.00 7.16
CA ILE A 65 25.42 -3.08 8.44
C ILE A 65 25.77 -1.81 9.22
N VAL A 66 24.76 -1.05 9.64
CA VAL A 66 24.93 0.15 10.45
C VAL A 66 24.55 -0.17 11.88
N LEU A 67 25.48 0.04 12.79
CA LEU A 67 25.33 -0.22 14.23
C LEU A 67 25.48 1.08 15.00
N SER A 68 24.60 1.32 15.96
CA SER A 68 24.70 2.42 16.91
C SER A 68 25.11 1.89 18.28
N GLY A 69 26.09 2.52 18.87
CA GLY A 69 26.69 2.19 20.16
C GLY A 69 28.20 2.20 20.09
N VAL A 70 28.85 2.26 21.26
CA VAL A 70 30.30 2.25 21.38
C VAL A 70 30.83 0.83 21.54
N ASP A 71 32.12 0.61 21.20
CA ASP A 71 32.71 -0.73 21.27
C ASP A 71 32.75 -1.35 22.68
N SER A 72 32.57 -0.55 23.74
CA SER A 72 32.44 -1.04 25.12
C SER A 72 31.03 -1.51 25.49
N ASP A 73 30.04 -1.24 24.67
CA ASP A 73 28.65 -1.63 24.96
C ASP A 73 28.42 -3.11 24.74
N ASP A 74 27.70 -3.76 25.66
CA ASP A 74 27.26 -5.17 25.51
C ASP A 74 26.16 -5.34 24.45
N VAL A 75 25.42 -4.26 24.17
CA VAL A 75 24.29 -4.23 23.24
C VAL A 75 24.52 -3.14 22.20
N LEU A 76 24.50 -3.51 20.94
CA LEU A 76 24.55 -2.59 19.79
C LEU A 76 23.19 -2.55 19.09
N GLU A 77 22.69 -1.35 18.83
CA GLU A 77 21.47 -1.20 18.06
C GLU A 77 21.73 -1.37 16.56
N VAL A 78 20.88 -2.15 15.89
CA VAL A 78 20.92 -2.37 14.43
C VAL A 78 20.12 -1.29 13.74
N VAL A 79 20.79 -0.29 13.21
CA VAL A 79 20.17 0.82 12.47
C VAL A 79 19.91 0.46 11.00
N ASP A 80 20.78 -0.34 10.37
CA ASP A 80 20.56 -0.96 9.07
C ASP A 80 21.16 -2.37 9.01
N GLY A 81 20.67 -3.18 8.06
CA GLY A 81 21.10 -4.57 7.88
C GLY A 81 20.30 -5.59 8.68
N GLN A 82 19.24 -5.20 9.37
CA GLN A 82 18.40 -6.08 10.19
C GLN A 82 17.87 -7.31 9.42
N GLN A 83 17.45 -7.13 8.16
CA GLN A 83 16.93 -8.21 7.32
C GLN A 83 18.03 -9.26 7.05
N ARG A 84 19.25 -8.79 6.72
CA ARG A 84 20.42 -9.62 6.47
C ARG A 84 20.81 -10.41 7.71
N LEU A 85 20.92 -9.73 8.87
CA LEU A 85 21.23 -10.40 10.13
C LEU A 85 20.17 -11.43 10.51
N SER A 86 18.89 -11.12 10.31
CA SER A 86 17.79 -12.05 10.58
C SER A 86 17.91 -13.32 9.71
N VAL A 87 18.13 -13.16 8.40
CA VAL A 87 18.22 -14.28 7.47
C VAL A 87 19.48 -15.11 7.73
N ILE A 88 20.62 -14.50 8.00
CA ILE A 88 21.85 -15.20 8.35
C ILE A 88 21.66 -16.01 9.64
N THR A 89 21.01 -15.42 10.65
CA THR A 89 20.68 -16.13 11.90
C THR A 89 19.76 -17.33 11.63
N MET A 90 18.75 -17.18 10.73
CA MET A 90 17.89 -18.30 10.31
C MET A 90 18.70 -19.42 9.66
N MET A 91 19.57 -19.10 8.71
CA MET A 91 20.39 -20.10 8.01
C MET A 91 21.31 -20.85 8.96
N LEU A 92 22.04 -20.14 9.83
CA LEU A 92 22.94 -20.74 10.83
C LEU A 92 22.19 -21.62 11.83
N SER A 93 21.00 -21.20 12.26
CA SER A 93 20.14 -22.01 13.14
C SER A 93 19.69 -23.31 12.46
N ILE A 94 19.28 -23.26 11.19
CA ILE A 94 18.86 -24.45 10.45
C ILE A 94 20.06 -25.39 10.23
N ILE A 95 21.23 -24.85 9.87
CA ILE A 95 22.46 -25.63 9.71
C ILE A 95 22.84 -26.35 11.02
N SER A 96 22.84 -25.64 12.16
CA SER A 96 23.10 -26.22 13.48
C SER A 96 22.17 -27.39 13.77
N ARG A 97 20.84 -27.20 13.54
CA ARG A 97 19.85 -28.26 13.77
C ARG A 97 20.03 -29.47 12.82
N TYR A 98 20.39 -29.24 11.55
CA TYR A 98 20.63 -30.32 10.60
C TYR A 98 21.91 -31.09 10.90
N LEU A 99 22.99 -30.42 11.34
CA LEU A 99 24.20 -31.06 11.82
C LEU A 99 23.93 -31.92 13.07
N ARG A 100 23.13 -31.42 14.02
CA ARG A 100 22.72 -32.17 15.21
C ARG A 100 21.91 -33.41 14.84
N LYS A 101 20.91 -33.30 13.94
CA LYS A 101 20.16 -34.44 13.41
C LYS A 101 21.05 -35.46 12.71
N ASN A 102 22.15 -35.00 12.10
CA ASN A 102 23.14 -35.81 11.44
C ASN A 102 24.22 -36.34 12.40
N ARG A 103 24.03 -36.24 13.72
CA ARG A 103 24.94 -36.67 14.80
C ARG A 103 26.33 -35.99 14.77
N ASN A 104 26.37 -34.73 14.32
CA ASN A 104 27.56 -33.87 14.38
C ASN A 104 27.31 -32.79 15.46
N GLU A 105 27.16 -33.23 16.70
CA GLU A 105 26.75 -32.37 17.82
C GLU A 105 27.78 -31.30 18.16
N GLY A 106 29.07 -31.62 18.09
CA GLY A 106 30.14 -30.67 18.43
C GLY A 106 30.13 -29.41 17.54
N THR A 107 30.00 -29.62 16.21
CA THR A 107 29.89 -28.48 15.27
C THR A 107 28.55 -27.75 15.44
N ALA A 108 27.47 -28.51 15.67
CA ALA A 108 26.14 -27.93 15.88
C ALA A 108 26.09 -27.01 17.12
N ASP A 109 26.66 -27.47 18.23
CA ASP A 109 26.71 -26.69 19.48
C ASP A 109 27.64 -25.48 19.36
N ASN A 110 28.77 -25.64 18.65
CA ASN A 110 29.65 -24.49 18.38
C ASN A 110 28.92 -23.39 17.58
N ILE A 111 28.17 -23.75 16.52
CA ILE A 111 27.38 -22.79 15.74
C ILE A 111 26.33 -22.12 16.64
N TYR A 112 25.62 -22.91 17.44
CA TYR A 112 24.57 -22.39 18.32
C TYR A 112 25.12 -21.39 19.35
N LYS A 113 26.16 -21.80 20.10
CA LYS A 113 26.76 -20.99 21.18
C LYS A 113 27.47 -19.75 20.64
N LYS A 114 28.07 -19.84 19.45
CA LYS A 114 28.88 -18.76 18.89
C LYS A 114 28.06 -17.71 18.14
N PHE A 115 26.99 -18.12 17.42
CA PHE A 115 26.28 -17.27 16.45
C PHE A 115 24.81 -17.01 16.77
N ILE A 116 24.18 -17.87 17.56
CA ILE A 116 22.72 -17.78 17.81
C ILE A 116 22.45 -17.18 19.20
N VAL A 117 23.26 -17.56 20.18
CA VAL A 117 23.15 -17.06 21.57
C VAL A 117 24.48 -16.44 22.01
N THR A 118 24.44 -15.73 23.13
CA THR A 118 25.64 -15.24 23.83
C THR A 118 25.52 -15.55 25.32
N ILE A 119 26.64 -15.55 26.04
CA ILE A 119 26.66 -15.79 27.47
C ILE A 119 25.97 -14.59 28.17
N ASN A 120 25.10 -14.91 29.12
CA ASN A 120 24.52 -13.90 29.99
C ASN A 120 25.36 -13.82 31.25
N ASN A 121 26.08 -12.73 31.42
CA ASN A 121 26.92 -12.49 32.61
C ASN A 121 26.09 -12.11 33.85
N SER A 122 24.75 -11.96 33.72
CA SER A 122 23.89 -11.75 34.88
C SER A 122 23.72 -13.05 35.69
N LEU A 123 23.91 -12.99 37.01
CA LEU A 123 23.74 -14.12 37.94
C LEU A 123 22.25 -14.38 38.28
N ASP A 124 21.37 -14.25 37.31
CA ASP A 124 19.93 -14.48 37.51
C ASP A 124 19.58 -15.95 37.27
N ARG A 125 19.08 -16.63 38.30
CA ARG A 125 18.63 -18.03 38.25
C ARG A 125 17.56 -18.31 37.18
N ASN A 126 16.72 -17.30 36.85
CA ASN A 126 15.65 -17.44 35.86
C ASN A 126 16.17 -17.44 34.41
N SER A 127 17.44 -17.11 34.18
CA SER A 127 18.09 -17.10 32.88
C SER A 127 18.85 -18.37 32.55
N MET A 128 18.95 -19.33 33.47
CA MET A 128 19.65 -20.61 33.22
C MET A 128 18.81 -21.57 32.40
N ASN A 129 19.41 -22.15 31.36
CA ASN A 129 18.82 -23.22 30.59
C ASN A 129 18.91 -24.57 31.32
N SER A 130 18.36 -25.66 30.71
CA SER A 130 18.43 -27.04 31.25
C SER A 130 19.84 -27.53 31.50
N ASP A 131 20.85 -26.97 30.87
CA ASP A 131 22.26 -27.34 30.95
C ASP A 131 23.01 -26.51 32.01
N GLY A 132 22.31 -25.64 32.78
CA GLY A 132 22.88 -24.77 33.79
C GLY A 132 23.66 -23.58 33.24
N GLU A 133 23.60 -23.32 31.94
CA GLU A 133 24.21 -22.16 31.29
C GLU A 133 23.20 -21.02 31.17
N SER A 134 23.59 -19.81 31.55
CA SER A 134 22.82 -18.60 31.29
C SER A 134 23.15 -18.09 29.89
N VAL A 135 22.23 -18.25 28.96
CA VAL A 135 22.39 -17.78 27.58
C VAL A 135 21.22 -16.89 27.15
N ILE A 136 21.53 -15.86 26.39
CA ILE A 136 20.55 -14.95 25.80
C ILE A 136 20.72 -14.92 24.29
N GLN A 137 19.66 -14.57 23.58
CA GLN A 137 19.67 -14.47 22.12
C GLN A 137 20.62 -13.35 21.69
N LYS A 138 21.42 -13.64 20.66
CA LYS A 138 22.38 -12.67 20.11
C LYS A 138 21.70 -11.59 19.29
N LEU A 139 20.64 -11.92 18.54
CA LEU A 139 19.82 -10.96 17.81
C LEU A 139 18.45 -10.86 18.49
N THR A 140 18.10 -9.68 18.98
CA THR A 140 16.84 -9.42 19.68
C THR A 140 16.08 -8.28 19.01
N ARG A 141 14.80 -8.16 19.34
CA ARG A 141 13.99 -6.97 19.04
C ARG A 141 13.53 -6.34 20.35
N SER A 142 13.58 -5.03 20.44
CA SER A 142 13.12 -4.29 21.63
C SER A 142 11.62 -4.43 21.87
N VAL A 143 10.82 -4.62 20.80
CA VAL A 143 9.37 -4.88 20.87
C VAL A 143 9.00 -6.00 19.92
N GLY A 144 8.27 -7.01 20.40
CA GLY A 144 7.97 -8.21 19.65
C GLY A 144 9.17 -9.16 19.55
N GLY A 145 9.16 -10.08 18.59
CA GLY A 145 10.31 -10.98 18.36
C GLY A 145 10.21 -12.32 19.09
N GLU A 146 9.21 -12.52 19.95
CA GLU A 146 9.04 -13.82 20.62
C GLU A 146 8.82 -14.98 19.64
N TYR A 147 8.16 -14.71 18.53
CA TYR A 147 8.00 -15.71 17.46
C TYR A 147 9.34 -16.06 16.81
N PHE A 148 10.18 -15.07 16.48
CA PHE A 148 11.51 -15.26 15.95
C PHE A 148 12.38 -16.05 16.94
N LYS A 149 12.37 -15.68 18.23
CA LYS A 149 13.08 -16.36 19.30
C LYS A 149 12.66 -17.83 19.38
N LYS A 150 11.37 -18.12 19.46
CA LYS A 150 10.85 -19.50 19.54
C LYS A 150 11.17 -20.33 18.30
N LEU A 151 10.97 -19.75 17.11
CA LEU A 151 11.11 -20.49 15.85
C LEU A 151 12.57 -20.71 15.46
N ILE A 152 13.43 -19.72 15.67
CA ILE A 152 14.79 -19.65 15.13
C ILE A 152 15.85 -19.89 16.20
N GLN A 153 15.76 -19.21 17.34
CA GLN A 153 16.86 -19.13 18.30
C GLN A 153 16.79 -20.20 19.41
N GLY A 154 15.77 -21.04 19.39
CA GLY A 154 15.74 -22.24 20.24
C GLY A 154 16.69 -23.32 19.71
N LYS A 155 17.26 -24.13 20.62
CA LYS A 155 18.11 -25.27 20.27
C LYS A 155 17.34 -26.33 19.47
N GLU A 156 16.07 -26.55 19.81
CA GLU A 156 15.16 -27.47 19.17
C GLU A 156 14.25 -26.79 18.13
N GLU A 157 13.62 -27.58 17.28
CA GLU A 157 12.62 -27.08 16.34
C GLU A 157 11.32 -26.72 17.08
N SER A 158 10.71 -25.62 16.66
CA SER A 158 9.41 -25.16 17.18
C SER A 158 8.35 -25.16 16.08
N ASP A 159 7.14 -25.59 16.44
CA ASP A 159 5.96 -25.57 15.58
C ASP A 159 5.05 -24.35 15.84
N ALA A 160 5.61 -23.27 16.41
CA ALA A 160 4.88 -22.02 16.66
C ALA A 160 4.16 -21.56 15.39
N LYS A 161 2.86 -21.27 15.51
CA LYS A 161 2.04 -20.77 14.39
C LYS A 161 2.18 -19.26 14.28
N PRO A 162 2.26 -18.71 13.04
CA PRO A 162 2.34 -17.28 12.84
C PRO A 162 0.97 -16.63 13.13
N ALA A 163 0.98 -15.50 13.84
CA ALA A 163 -0.20 -14.73 14.22
C ALA A 163 -0.43 -13.49 13.33
N ASN A 164 0.62 -12.97 12.68
CA ASN A 164 0.58 -11.77 11.86
C ASN A 164 1.38 -11.94 10.54
N ASP A 165 1.40 -10.93 9.70
CA ASP A 165 2.04 -11.00 8.38
C ASP A 165 3.57 -11.05 8.46
N GLU A 166 4.19 -10.36 9.43
CA GLU A 166 5.63 -10.49 9.67
C GLU A 166 5.99 -11.94 10.01
N GLU A 167 5.26 -12.55 10.92
CA GLU A 167 5.50 -13.93 11.35
C GLU A 167 5.26 -14.95 10.21
N LYS A 168 4.30 -14.67 9.32
CA LYS A 168 4.12 -15.47 8.09
C LYS A 168 5.33 -15.39 7.17
N LYS A 169 5.90 -14.17 6.98
CA LYS A 169 7.11 -13.97 6.17
C LYS A 169 8.33 -14.65 6.80
N ILE A 170 8.50 -14.55 8.12
CA ILE A 170 9.54 -15.28 8.87
C ILE A 170 9.36 -16.79 8.66
N ARG A 171 8.15 -17.32 8.81
CA ARG A 171 7.85 -18.75 8.61
C ARG A 171 8.15 -19.20 7.17
N TYR A 172 7.82 -18.35 6.20
CA TYR A 172 8.13 -18.60 4.80
C TYR A 172 9.64 -18.68 4.56
N ALA A 173 10.43 -17.71 5.06
CA ALA A 173 11.88 -17.70 4.93
C ALA A 173 12.54 -18.95 5.56
N VAL A 174 12.10 -19.32 6.76
CA VAL A 174 12.57 -20.55 7.42
C VAL A 174 12.24 -21.79 6.59
N THR A 175 11.02 -21.86 6.05
CA THR A 175 10.60 -23.01 5.23
C THR A 175 11.40 -23.08 3.94
N PHE A 176 11.70 -21.93 3.32
CA PHE A 176 12.54 -21.83 2.15
C PHE A 176 13.95 -22.40 2.42
N PHE A 177 14.66 -21.92 3.45
CA PHE A 177 15.99 -22.39 3.77
C PHE A 177 16.01 -23.85 4.28
N LYS A 178 15.00 -24.29 5.03
CA LYS A 178 14.86 -25.71 5.39
C LYS A 178 14.78 -26.62 4.14
N ARG A 179 14.10 -26.17 3.08
CA ARG A 179 14.03 -26.92 1.81
C ARG A 179 15.36 -26.89 1.06
N ALA A 180 15.97 -25.71 0.95
CA ALA A 180 17.23 -25.51 0.25
C ALA A 180 18.41 -26.28 0.89
N LEU A 181 18.45 -26.34 2.21
CA LEU A 181 19.48 -27.00 3.00
C LEU A 181 19.24 -28.53 3.20
N ARG A 182 18.19 -29.13 2.62
CA ARG A 182 18.01 -30.59 2.64
C ARG A 182 19.13 -31.28 1.88
N LYS A 183 19.40 -32.53 2.25
CA LYS A 183 20.52 -33.35 1.73
C LYS A 183 20.60 -33.31 0.20
N LYS A 184 19.56 -33.74 -0.51
CA LYS A 184 19.59 -33.83 -1.98
C LYS A 184 19.77 -32.46 -2.65
N PRO A 185 18.92 -31.41 -2.40
CA PRO A 185 19.10 -30.11 -3.03
C PRO A 185 20.48 -29.50 -2.77
N LEU A 186 20.93 -29.52 -1.51
CA LEU A 186 22.20 -28.92 -1.13
C LEU A 186 23.40 -29.64 -1.78
N CYS A 187 23.47 -30.97 -1.66
CA CYS A 187 24.57 -31.73 -2.23
C CYS A 187 24.58 -31.65 -3.76
N SER A 188 23.42 -31.69 -4.42
CA SER A 188 23.36 -31.53 -5.87
C SER A 188 23.88 -30.16 -6.31
N ALA A 189 23.57 -29.09 -5.57
CA ALA A 189 24.02 -27.75 -5.90
C ALA A 189 25.54 -27.56 -5.72
N ILE A 190 26.10 -28.06 -4.62
CA ILE A 190 27.51 -27.84 -4.28
C ILE A 190 28.42 -28.83 -5.01
N LEU A 191 28.07 -30.13 -5.02
CA LEU A 191 28.90 -31.17 -5.63
C LEU A 191 28.66 -31.28 -7.14
N LYS A 192 27.80 -30.46 -7.72
CA LYS A 192 27.44 -30.43 -9.15
C LYS A 192 27.09 -31.83 -9.69
N SER A 193 26.44 -32.65 -8.85
CA SER A 193 26.09 -34.04 -9.14
C SER A 193 24.59 -34.27 -9.05
N ASN A 194 24.06 -35.02 -10.01
CA ASN A 194 22.66 -35.43 -10.02
C ASN A 194 22.42 -36.78 -9.32
N SER A 195 23.38 -37.24 -8.46
CA SER A 195 23.23 -38.47 -7.71
C SER A 195 21.97 -38.45 -6.83
N GLU A 196 21.27 -39.58 -6.80
CA GLU A 196 20.13 -39.77 -5.88
C GLU A 196 20.60 -40.17 -4.47
N ASN A 197 21.82 -40.73 -4.35
CA ASN A 197 22.35 -41.39 -3.15
C ASN A 197 23.60 -40.69 -2.61
N PHE A 198 23.43 -39.45 -2.11
CA PHE A 198 24.50 -38.79 -1.36
C PHE A 198 24.72 -39.50 -0.01
N THR A 199 25.99 -39.63 0.42
CA THR A 199 26.32 -40.18 1.72
C THR A 199 26.03 -39.19 2.85
N LYS A 200 26.18 -39.65 4.09
CA LYS A 200 26.16 -38.76 5.26
C LYS A 200 27.37 -37.83 5.24
N ALA A 201 28.53 -38.30 4.84
CA ALA A 201 29.76 -37.53 4.74
C ALA A 201 29.63 -36.38 3.71
N ASP A 202 29.04 -36.67 2.54
CA ASP A 202 28.75 -35.63 1.53
C ASP A 202 27.86 -34.52 2.08
N TYR A 203 26.84 -34.91 2.83
CA TYR A 203 25.92 -33.94 3.42
C TYR A 203 26.59 -33.10 4.50
N ASP A 204 27.38 -33.70 5.40
CA ASP A 204 28.16 -32.98 6.40
C ASP A 204 29.19 -32.05 5.76
N LEU A 205 29.84 -32.47 4.67
CA LEU A 205 30.75 -31.64 3.90
C LEU A 205 30.04 -30.43 3.32
N CYS A 206 28.87 -30.60 2.69
CA CYS A 206 28.08 -29.51 2.11
C CYS A 206 27.53 -28.55 3.17
N LEU A 207 27.02 -29.05 4.31
CA LEU A 207 26.59 -28.20 5.42
C LEU A 207 27.75 -27.36 5.99
N ASN A 208 28.94 -27.97 6.13
CA ASN A 208 30.14 -27.27 6.59
C ASN A 208 30.61 -26.23 5.55
N ALA A 209 30.50 -26.52 4.26
CA ALA A 209 30.84 -25.58 3.21
C ALA A 209 29.94 -24.32 3.28
N ILE A 210 28.60 -24.48 3.37
CA ILE A 210 27.67 -23.36 3.56
C ILE A 210 27.95 -22.63 4.87
N TYR A 211 28.17 -23.34 5.97
CA TYR A 211 28.52 -22.72 7.25
C TYR A 211 29.75 -21.81 7.13
N LYS A 212 30.84 -22.34 6.54
CA LYS A 212 32.07 -21.57 6.31
C LYS A 212 31.84 -20.41 5.33
N MET A 213 31.09 -20.66 4.26
CA MET A 213 30.72 -19.59 3.30
C MET A 213 30.03 -18.44 4.01
N ILE A 214 29.00 -18.72 4.81
CA ILE A 214 28.24 -17.69 5.54
C ILE A 214 29.13 -16.95 6.55
N THR A 215 29.94 -17.67 7.32
CA THR A 215 30.68 -17.06 8.43
C THR A 215 31.95 -16.37 7.99
N ASN A 216 32.74 -16.97 7.10
CA ASN A 216 34.10 -16.52 6.81
C ASN A 216 34.23 -15.81 5.45
N TYR A 217 33.29 -16.05 4.52
CA TYR A 217 33.39 -15.54 3.14
C TYR A 217 32.26 -14.57 2.75
N LEU A 218 31.19 -14.45 3.57
CA LEU A 218 30.27 -13.33 3.43
C LEU A 218 30.79 -12.10 4.16
N TYR A 219 30.98 -11.03 3.42
CA TYR A 219 31.49 -9.75 3.91
C TYR A 219 30.41 -8.68 3.91
N VAL A 220 30.50 -7.82 4.91
CA VAL A 220 29.71 -6.58 5.02
C VAL A 220 30.64 -5.43 5.33
N VAL A 221 30.26 -4.21 4.97
CA VAL A 221 30.87 -3.00 5.56
C VAL A 221 30.11 -2.70 6.85
N ARG A 222 30.79 -2.89 7.98
CA ARG A 222 30.28 -2.44 9.29
C ARG A 222 30.51 -0.94 9.41
N ILE A 223 29.45 -0.20 9.65
CA ILE A 223 29.49 1.20 10.02
C ILE A 223 29.09 1.29 11.48
N ALA A 224 30.03 1.68 12.32
CA ALA A 224 29.79 1.91 13.76
C ALA A 224 29.66 3.42 13.99
N VAL A 225 28.60 3.82 14.69
CA VAL A 225 28.29 5.22 15.00
C VAL A 225 28.01 5.34 16.48
N ASP A 226 28.51 6.39 17.10
CA ASP A 226 28.18 6.70 18.49
C ASP A 226 26.65 6.84 18.66
N ARG A 227 26.15 6.59 19.89
CA ARG A 227 24.72 6.68 20.18
C ARG A 227 24.18 8.07 19.87
N GLY A 228 22.99 8.14 19.24
CA GLY A 228 22.28 9.39 19.01
C GLY A 228 21.71 9.52 17.60
N ASP A 229 21.20 10.71 17.28
CA ASP A 229 20.56 11.04 15.99
C ASP A 229 21.52 10.87 14.80
N ASP A 230 22.82 10.94 15.00
CA ASP A 230 23.87 10.78 13.97
C ASP A 230 23.77 9.43 13.22
N ALA A 231 23.42 8.33 13.92
CA ALA A 231 23.31 7.01 13.31
C ALA A 231 22.16 6.94 12.30
N TYR A 232 21.06 7.61 12.60
CA TYR A 232 19.89 7.67 11.71
C TYR A 232 20.11 8.64 10.55
N ASP A 233 20.82 9.75 10.76
CA ASP A 233 21.19 10.65 9.66
C ASP A 233 22.14 9.98 8.66
N ILE A 234 23.12 9.19 9.15
CA ILE A 234 23.97 8.35 8.27
C ILE A 234 23.14 7.32 7.52
N PHE A 235 22.21 6.65 8.19
CA PHE A 235 21.31 5.70 7.57
C PHE A 235 20.46 6.35 6.45
N GLU A 236 19.93 7.55 6.67
CA GLU A 236 19.19 8.32 5.66
C GLU A 236 20.06 8.63 4.43
N VAL A 237 21.31 9.07 4.65
CA VAL A 237 22.26 9.39 3.57
C VAL A 237 22.65 8.15 2.77
N LEU A 238 22.91 7.03 3.44
CA LEU A 238 23.28 5.77 2.77
C LEU A 238 22.12 5.20 1.96
N ASN A 239 20.89 5.27 2.48
CA ASN A 239 19.70 4.79 1.76
C ASN A 239 19.25 5.70 0.62
N ALA A 240 19.56 7.01 0.67
CA ALA A 240 19.31 7.92 -0.45
C ALA A 240 20.09 7.53 -1.73
N ARG A 241 21.09 6.66 -1.61
CA ARG A 241 21.92 6.14 -2.73
C ARG A 241 21.76 4.64 -2.99
N GLY A 242 20.89 3.94 -2.25
CA GLY A 242 20.67 2.49 -2.34
C GLY A 242 19.21 2.09 -2.56
N ILE A 243 18.75 1.00 -1.93
CA ILE A 243 17.34 0.57 -1.97
C ILE A 243 16.50 1.61 -1.26
N ASN A 244 15.67 2.34 -2.00
CA ASN A 244 14.83 3.43 -1.50
C ASN A 244 13.92 2.94 -0.36
N LEU A 245 14.19 3.40 0.86
CA LEU A 245 13.17 3.42 1.89
C LEU A 245 12.03 4.33 1.43
N SER A 246 10.80 3.89 1.61
CA SER A 246 9.66 4.75 1.32
C SER A 246 9.65 5.95 2.29
N SER A 247 9.14 7.09 1.83
CA SER A 247 8.95 8.26 2.72
C SER A 247 8.22 7.90 4.02
N ILE A 248 7.37 6.88 3.97
CA ILE A 248 6.60 6.39 5.13
C ILE A 248 7.46 5.61 6.12
N ASP A 249 8.42 4.81 5.65
CA ASP A 249 9.34 4.11 6.56
C ASP A 249 10.19 5.11 7.35
N LEU A 250 10.62 6.19 6.69
CA LEU A 250 11.38 7.27 7.33
C LEU A 250 10.53 8.04 8.34
N ILE A 251 9.28 8.37 8.00
CA ILE A 251 8.32 9.01 8.91
C ILE A 251 8.05 8.10 10.11
N LYS A 252 7.77 6.81 9.88
CA LYS A 252 7.58 5.81 10.94
C LYS A 252 8.76 5.80 11.90
N ASN A 253 9.97 5.72 11.36
CA ASN A 253 11.19 5.69 12.15
C ASN A 253 11.30 6.93 13.05
N LYS A 254 11.08 8.13 12.48
CA LYS A 254 11.17 9.38 13.23
C LYS A 254 10.07 9.50 14.30
N VAL A 255 8.84 9.11 13.98
CA VAL A 255 7.73 9.09 14.94
C VAL A 255 8.05 8.16 16.12
N PHE A 256 8.46 6.92 15.86
CA PHE A 256 8.71 5.93 16.91
C PHE A 256 9.97 6.24 17.73
N GLN A 257 10.94 6.95 17.16
CA GLN A 257 12.11 7.45 17.89
C GLN A 257 11.70 8.53 18.89
N SER A 258 10.75 9.38 18.54
CA SER A 258 10.38 10.56 19.31
C SER A 258 9.20 10.33 20.27
N CYS A 259 8.30 9.39 19.97
CA CYS A 259 7.16 9.05 20.84
C CYS A 259 7.60 8.30 22.10
N THR A 260 6.98 8.62 23.22
CA THR A 260 7.21 7.93 24.49
C THR A 260 6.73 6.48 24.43
N VAL A 261 7.53 5.55 24.95
CA VAL A 261 7.12 4.14 25.08
C VAL A 261 6.15 4.00 26.23
N THR A 262 4.97 3.47 25.98
CA THR A 262 3.96 3.15 26.99
C THR A 262 3.94 1.66 27.30
N PHE A 263 3.64 1.30 28.56
CA PHE A 263 3.49 -0.07 29.04
C PHE A 263 2.09 -0.28 29.60
N PRO A 264 1.47 -1.48 29.47
CA PRO A 264 2.02 -2.73 28.88
C PRO A 264 2.02 -2.78 27.36
N GLU A 265 1.37 -1.84 26.68
CA GLU A 265 1.27 -1.79 25.21
C GLU A 265 1.93 -0.51 24.67
N ASP A 266 2.68 -0.65 23.57
CA ASP A 266 3.20 0.49 22.82
C ASP A 266 2.06 1.15 22.02
N GLU A 267 1.50 2.22 22.57
CA GLU A 267 0.35 2.92 21.98
C GLU A 267 0.68 3.50 20.60
N ALA A 268 1.89 4.00 20.39
CA ALA A 268 2.31 4.52 19.10
C ALA A 268 2.29 3.40 18.04
N ARG A 269 2.79 2.21 18.39
CA ARG A 269 2.73 1.04 17.50
C ARG A 269 1.29 0.62 17.23
N ARG A 270 0.43 0.56 18.23
CA ARG A 270 -0.98 0.20 18.09
C ARG A 270 -1.71 1.11 17.12
N LYS A 271 -1.54 2.45 17.27
CA LYS A 271 -2.14 3.45 16.36
C LYS A 271 -1.63 3.28 14.93
N TRP A 272 -0.32 3.13 14.75
CA TRP A 272 0.28 2.96 13.43
C TRP A 272 -0.20 1.70 12.71
N VAL A 273 -0.21 0.56 13.40
CA VAL A 273 -0.71 -0.73 12.86
C VAL A 273 -2.18 -0.61 12.51
N TYR A 274 -3.00 -0.01 13.38
CA TYR A 274 -4.41 0.22 13.08
C TYR A 274 -4.60 0.99 11.76
N ILE A 275 -3.88 2.11 11.58
CA ILE A 275 -3.97 2.91 10.35
C ILE A 275 -3.59 2.05 9.14
N TYR A 276 -2.47 1.32 9.25
CA TYR A 276 -1.96 0.48 8.17
C TYR A 276 -2.98 -0.61 7.76
N ASP A 277 -3.54 -1.31 8.73
CA ASP A 277 -4.51 -2.37 8.51
C ASP A 277 -5.82 -1.83 7.89
N GLN A 278 -6.32 -0.71 8.41
CA GLN A 278 -7.54 -0.10 7.88
C GLN A 278 -7.39 0.37 6.42
N LEU A 279 -6.26 0.95 6.07
CA LEU A 279 -5.97 1.34 4.68
C LEU A 279 -5.79 0.12 3.78
N GLY A 280 -5.14 -0.93 4.27
CA GLY A 280 -4.97 -2.20 3.55
C GLY A 280 -6.30 -2.86 3.17
N LEU A 281 -7.32 -2.78 4.04
CA LEU A 281 -8.66 -3.31 3.78
C LEU A 281 -9.35 -2.68 2.57
N ILE A 282 -9.00 -1.45 2.22
CA ILE A 282 -9.58 -0.71 1.10
C ILE A 282 -8.62 -0.57 -0.10
N GLY A 283 -7.42 -1.16 -0.02
CA GLY A 283 -6.40 -1.10 -1.07
C GLY A 283 -5.71 0.26 -1.22
N GLU A 284 -5.77 1.11 -0.21
CA GLU A 284 -5.08 2.41 -0.19
C GLU A 284 -3.71 2.30 0.49
N SER A 285 -2.74 3.12 0.04
CA SER A 285 -1.41 3.13 0.63
C SER A 285 -1.30 4.12 1.79
N MET A 286 -0.41 3.80 2.76
CA MET A 286 -0.07 4.70 3.84
C MET A 286 0.53 6.02 3.32
N THR A 287 1.29 5.96 2.22
CA THR A 287 1.89 7.13 1.57
C THR A 287 0.82 8.09 1.06
N ASP A 288 -0.17 7.58 0.32
CA ASP A 288 -1.26 8.40 -0.21
C ASP A 288 -2.08 9.05 0.91
N TYR A 289 -2.37 8.28 1.97
CA TYR A 289 -3.10 8.79 3.12
C TYR A 289 -2.33 9.90 3.85
N ILE A 290 -1.10 9.66 4.26
CA ILE A 290 -0.31 10.65 5.01
C ILE A 290 -0.03 11.88 4.14
N ARG A 291 0.22 11.70 2.85
CA ARG A 291 0.35 12.82 1.93
C ARG A 291 -0.95 13.62 1.83
N CYS A 292 -2.10 12.98 1.69
CA CYS A 292 -3.40 13.63 1.67
C CYS A 292 -3.65 14.43 2.97
N TRP A 293 -3.36 13.83 4.12
CA TRP A 293 -3.45 14.49 5.42
C TRP A 293 -2.52 15.71 5.48
N TRP A 294 -1.26 15.57 5.03
CA TRP A 294 -0.29 16.68 4.99
C TRP A 294 -0.77 17.83 4.12
N LEU A 295 -1.25 17.53 2.90
CA LEU A 295 -1.78 18.53 1.99
C LEU A 295 -3.00 19.27 2.56
N SER A 296 -3.71 18.62 3.48
CA SER A 296 -4.89 19.22 4.12
C SER A 296 -4.57 20.18 5.27
N LYS A 297 -3.29 20.23 5.76
CA LYS A 297 -2.89 21.03 6.93
C LYS A 297 -1.69 21.94 6.70
N TYR A 298 -0.70 21.46 5.94
CA TYR A 298 0.61 22.12 5.82
C TYR A 298 0.93 22.67 4.43
N GLY A 299 0.11 22.35 3.44
CA GLY A 299 0.25 22.85 2.09
C GLY A 299 0.77 21.83 1.10
N TYR A 300 0.86 22.23 -0.17
CA TYR A 300 1.18 21.37 -1.30
C TYR A 300 2.65 20.98 -1.31
N ILE A 301 2.89 19.67 -1.42
CA ILE A 301 4.22 19.08 -1.62
C ILE A 301 4.17 17.94 -2.65
N GLY A 302 5.29 17.70 -3.35
CA GLY A 302 5.51 16.49 -4.13
C GLY A 302 5.66 15.26 -3.22
N GLU A 303 5.46 14.08 -3.78
CA GLU A 303 5.56 12.83 -3.02
C GLU A 303 6.97 12.60 -2.46
N ASP A 304 7.99 12.92 -3.26
CA ASP A 304 9.40 12.85 -2.90
C ASP A 304 9.82 13.84 -1.79
N GLN A 305 9.01 14.85 -1.52
CA GLN A 305 9.27 15.88 -0.51
C GLN A 305 8.60 15.59 0.83
N LEU A 306 7.73 14.59 0.92
CA LEU A 306 6.90 14.32 2.08
C LEU A 306 7.73 14.18 3.36
N TYR A 307 8.73 13.30 3.36
CA TYR A 307 9.57 13.09 4.55
C TYR A 307 10.38 14.33 4.92
N ARG A 308 10.98 15.03 3.94
CA ARG A 308 11.77 16.25 4.20
C ARG A 308 10.92 17.34 4.85
N SER A 309 9.69 17.51 4.37
CA SER A 309 8.75 18.49 4.92
C SER A 309 8.30 18.11 6.32
N PHE A 310 8.01 16.83 6.56
CA PHE A 310 7.69 16.29 7.87
C PHE A 310 8.83 16.49 8.87
N LYS A 311 10.07 16.11 8.51
CA LYS A 311 11.26 16.28 9.37
C LYS A 311 11.50 17.75 9.73
N ARG A 312 11.38 18.65 8.74
CA ARG A 312 11.54 20.09 8.97
C ARG A 312 10.49 20.63 9.92
N GLU A 313 9.25 20.19 9.80
CA GLU A 313 8.15 20.67 10.65
C GLU A 313 8.28 20.19 12.09
N ILE A 314 8.59 18.91 12.31
CA ILE A 314 8.81 18.35 13.66
C ILE A 314 10.04 18.96 14.35
N LEU A 315 11.09 19.30 13.60
CA LEU A 315 12.30 19.91 14.16
C LEU A 315 12.18 21.44 14.34
N ASN A 316 11.09 22.05 13.85
CA ASN A 316 10.86 23.49 14.00
C ASN A 316 10.38 23.79 15.43
N PRO A 317 11.14 24.54 16.25
CA PRO A 317 10.75 24.88 17.61
C PRO A 317 9.47 25.72 17.71
N GLU A 318 9.11 26.42 16.63
CA GLU A 318 7.88 27.22 16.57
C GLU A 318 6.65 26.39 16.12
N SER A 319 6.86 25.17 15.64
CA SER A 319 5.77 24.28 15.23
C SER A 319 5.10 23.67 16.44
N GLN A 320 3.78 23.52 16.35
CA GLN A 320 3.00 22.76 17.33
C GLN A 320 2.99 21.27 17.02
N LEU A 321 3.56 20.85 15.88
CA LEU A 321 3.58 19.46 15.47
C LEU A 321 4.69 18.70 16.18
N THR A 322 4.30 17.82 17.09
CA THR A 322 5.17 16.81 17.70
C THR A 322 4.91 15.44 17.05
N ALA A 323 5.78 14.48 17.30
CA ALA A 323 5.58 13.11 16.83
C ALA A 323 4.30 12.49 17.41
N ASP A 324 4.01 12.75 18.68
CA ASP A 324 2.79 12.26 19.35
C ASP A 324 1.54 12.92 18.77
N SER A 325 1.52 14.27 18.62
CA SER A 325 0.37 14.98 18.04
C SER A 325 0.14 14.61 16.59
N PHE A 326 1.20 14.44 15.80
CA PHE A 326 1.09 13.91 14.43
C PHE A 326 0.40 12.55 14.40
N LEU A 327 0.86 11.61 15.22
CA LEU A 327 0.31 10.26 15.24
C LEU A 327 -1.15 10.25 15.70
N ASP A 328 -1.49 11.08 16.70
CA ASP A 328 -2.86 11.21 17.19
C ASP A 328 -3.79 11.78 16.13
N GLU A 329 -3.34 12.77 15.40
CA GLU A 329 -4.13 13.41 14.37
C GLU A 329 -4.35 12.50 13.16
N VAL A 330 -3.30 11.82 12.67
CA VAL A 330 -3.46 10.87 11.56
C VAL A 330 -4.31 9.66 11.99
N TYR A 331 -4.21 9.21 13.24
CA TYR A 331 -5.06 8.15 13.77
C TYR A 331 -6.53 8.60 13.85
N SER A 332 -6.79 9.83 14.29
CA SER A 332 -8.14 10.41 14.36
C SER A 332 -8.78 10.63 12.99
N ASP A 333 -7.98 10.90 11.96
CA ASP A 333 -8.47 11.25 10.63
C ASP A 333 -8.57 10.07 9.65
N VAL A 334 -7.98 8.91 9.97
CA VAL A 334 -7.97 7.77 9.04
C VAL A 334 -9.38 7.31 8.67
N ASP A 335 -10.30 7.28 9.62
CA ASP A 335 -11.70 6.90 9.34
C ASP A 335 -12.41 7.89 8.41
N LEU A 336 -12.07 9.18 8.48
CA LEU A 336 -12.57 10.18 7.53
C LEU A 336 -12.01 9.95 6.13
N TYR A 337 -10.71 9.63 6.04
CA TYR A 337 -10.10 9.32 4.76
C TYR A 337 -10.72 8.06 4.12
N ILE A 338 -10.97 7.02 4.90
CA ILE A 338 -11.64 5.80 4.44
C ILE A 338 -13.04 6.10 3.90
N LYS A 339 -13.80 6.95 4.58
CA LYS A 339 -15.12 7.41 4.13
C LYS A 339 -15.08 8.15 2.80
N ILE A 340 -13.95 8.80 2.47
CA ILE A 340 -13.72 9.47 1.20
C ILE A 340 -13.26 8.49 0.12
N ALA A 341 -12.26 7.67 0.43
CA ALA A 341 -11.59 6.80 -0.53
C ALA A 341 -12.41 5.56 -0.90
N SER A 342 -13.17 5.03 0.07
CA SER A 342 -14.03 3.85 -0.10
C SER A 342 -15.41 4.09 0.55
N PRO A 343 -16.21 5.01 -0.02
CA PRO A 343 -17.52 5.35 0.52
C PRO A 343 -18.47 4.14 0.45
N SER A 344 -19.20 3.90 1.55
CA SER A 344 -20.13 2.78 1.66
C SER A 344 -21.36 3.15 2.52
N GLN A 345 -22.45 2.39 2.37
CA GLN A 345 -23.63 2.55 3.22
C GLN A 345 -23.34 2.34 4.70
N LYS A 346 -22.32 1.54 5.04
CA LYS A 346 -21.88 1.34 6.41
C LYS A 346 -21.37 2.65 7.05
N HIS A 347 -20.73 3.50 6.26
CA HIS A 347 -20.19 4.79 6.70
C HIS A 347 -21.22 5.92 6.67
N TRP A 348 -22.18 5.83 5.74
CA TRP A 348 -23.20 6.84 5.45
C TRP A 348 -24.59 6.18 5.49
N ASN A 349 -25.04 5.78 6.69
CA ASN A 349 -26.20 4.92 6.89
C ASN A 349 -27.54 5.67 7.05
N LEU A 350 -27.50 7.00 7.21
CA LEU A 350 -28.70 7.80 7.37
C LEU A 350 -29.22 8.29 6.01
N SER A 351 -30.52 8.28 5.81
CA SER A 351 -31.16 8.69 4.55
C SER A 351 -30.70 10.07 4.05
N HIS A 352 -30.58 11.05 4.97
CA HIS A 352 -30.12 12.39 4.66
C HIS A 352 -28.61 12.49 4.32
N GLN A 353 -27.83 11.42 4.52
CA GLN A 353 -26.41 11.32 4.12
C GLN A 353 -26.22 10.66 2.75
N LYS A 354 -27.29 10.10 2.16
CA LYS A 354 -27.24 9.45 0.84
C LYS A 354 -26.62 10.37 -0.24
N PRO A 355 -26.93 11.68 -0.32
CA PRO A 355 -26.27 12.55 -1.30
C PRO A 355 -24.77 12.69 -1.12
N ILE A 356 -24.23 12.54 0.11
CA ILE A 356 -22.80 12.53 0.39
C ILE A 356 -22.19 11.25 -0.16
N LEU A 357 -22.80 10.10 0.17
CA LEU A 357 -22.36 8.79 -0.32
C LEU A 357 -22.32 8.76 -1.85
N ASP A 358 -23.37 9.26 -2.50
CA ASP A 358 -23.49 9.28 -3.95
C ASP A 358 -22.39 10.13 -4.59
N ALA A 359 -22.19 11.36 -4.11
CA ALA A 359 -21.17 12.27 -4.64
C ALA A 359 -19.74 11.69 -4.47
N LEU A 360 -19.42 11.13 -3.30
CA LEU A 360 -18.12 10.52 -3.06
C LEU A 360 -17.89 9.27 -3.92
N THR A 361 -18.93 8.43 -4.09
CA THR A 361 -18.89 7.25 -4.96
C THR A 361 -18.63 7.64 -6.41
N ASN A 362 -19.31 8.68 -6.88
CA ASN A 362 -19.16 9.16 -8.26
C ASN A 362 -17.77 9.76 -8.51
N ILE A 363 -17.24 10.58 -7.58
CA ILE A 363 -15.88 11.12 -7.68
C ILE A 363 -14.83 9.98 -7.75
N ASN A 364 -14.98 8.94 -6.93
CA ASN A 364 -14.09 7.76 -7.01
C ASN A 364 -14.28 6.95 -8.31
N THR A 365 -15.51 6.89 -8.85
CA THR A 365 -15.77 6.26 -10.15
C THR A 365 -15.01 6.96 -11.29
N PHE A 366 -14.79 8.27 -11.19
CA PHE A 366 -13.99 9.05 -12.14
C PHE A 366 -12.47 8.88 -11.94
N ASN A 367 -12.02 8.08 -10.97
CA ASN A 367 -10.61 7.92 -10.57
C ASN A 367 -9.93 9.24 -10.20
N VAL A 368 -10.62 10.10 -9.48
CA VAL A 368 -10.14 11.42 -9.10
C VAL A 368 -9.81 11.46 -7.61
N THR A 369 -8.52 11.62 -7.28
CA THR A 369 -8.01 11.69 -5.90
C THR A 369 -7.67 13.13 -5.47
N VAL A 370 -7.50 14.02 -6.42
CA VAL A 370 -7.03 15.41 -6.23
C VAL A 370 -7.85 16.22 -5.21
N PRO A 371 -9.20 16.12 -5.11
CA PRO A 371 -9.98 16.86 -4.12
C PRO A 371 -9.94 16.26 -2.70
N ARG A 372 -9.36 15.08 -2.50
CA ARG A 372 -9.37 14.37 -1.20
C ARG A 372 -8.86 15.24 -0.03
N PRO A 373 -7.76 16.01 -0.14
CA PRO A 373 -7.32 16.89 0.96
C PRO A 373 -8.36 17.94 1.37
N PHE A 374 -9.01 18.56 0.39
CA PHE A 374 -10.07 19.53 0.64
C PHE A 374 -11.32 18.91 1.27
N ILE A 375 -11.73 17.74 0.76
CA ILE A 375 -12.85 16.97 1.32
C ILE A 375 -12.53 16.50 2.75
N LEU A 376 -11.29 16.08 3.02
CA LEU A 376 -10.85 15.68 4.36
C LEU A 376 -10.98 16.83 5.35
N SER A 377 -10.57 18.06 4.98
CA SER A 377 -10.75 19.25 5.82
C SER A 377 -12.24 19.56 6.07
N LEU A 378 -13.11 19.45 5.07
CA LEU A 378 -14.56 19.64 5.25
C LEU A 378 -15.16 18.61 6.22
N LEU A 379 -14.79 17.34 6.10
CA LEU A 379 -15.28 16.28 7.00
C LEU A 379 -14.73 16.44 8.42
N ARG A 380 -13.48 16.91 8.57
CA ARG A 380 -12.87 17.23 9.86
C ARG A 380 -13.66 18.33 10.57
N ILE A 381 -13.98 19.44 9.88
CA ILE A 381 -14.85 20.49 10.43
C ILE A 381 -16.20 19.93 10.88
N ARG A 382 -16.80 19.06 10.06
CA ARG A 382 -18.11 18.45 10.44
C ARG A 382 -18.01 17.57 11.66
N ARG A 383 -16.91 16.83 11.84
CA ARG A 383 -16.67 16.00 13.02
C ARG A 383 -16.42 16.85 14.27
N ASP A 384 -15.54 17.83 14.16
CA ASP A 384 -15.02 18.57 15.31
C ASP A 384 -15.95 19.71 15.73
N ASN A 385 -16.56 20.40 14.78
CA ASN A 385 -17.54 21.46 15.05
C ASN A 385 -18.59 21.59 13.94
N ALA A 386 -19.64 20.80 14.03
CA ALA A 386 -20.72 20.76 13.05
C ALA A 386 -21.48 22.10 12.86
N ARG A 387 -21.29 23.08 13.76
CA ARG A 387 -21.91 24.41 13.64
C ARG A 387 -21.23 25.27 12.59
N LEU A 388 -19.95 25.06 12.32
CA LEU A 388 -19.17 25.80 11.33
C LEU A 388 -19.57 25.44 9.89
N LEU A 389 -19.93 24.19 9.63
CA LEU A 389 -20.34 23.71 8.30
C LEU A 389 -21.66 22.95 8.40
N LYS A 390 -22.74 23.50 7.86
CA LYS A 390 -24.03 22.80 7.79
C LYS A 390 -23.94 21.64 6.81
N GLN A 391 -24.73 20.59 7.07
CA GLN A 391 -24.76 19.41 6.19
C GLN A 391 -25.20 19.75 4.76
N ALA A 392 -26.16 20.65 4.60
CA ALA A 392 -26.57 21.10 3.27
C ALA A 392 -25.43 21.76 2.49
N ASP A 393 -24.60 22.57 3.16
CA ASP A 393 -23.45 23.23 2.54
C ASP A 393 -22.39 22.19 2.13
N LEU A 394 -22.14 21.15 2.96
CA LEU A 394 -21.27 20.02 2.62
C LEU A 394 -21.81 19.27 1.40
N ILE A 395 -23.10 18.92 1.40
CA ILE A 395 -23.75 18.22 0.27
C ILE A 395 -23.61 19.02 -1.02
N ASN A 396 -23.94 20.32 -0.99
CA ASN A 396 -23.84 21.19 -2.15
C ASN A 396 -22.40 21.28 -2.66
N THR A 397 -21.41 21.34 -1.76
CA THR A 397 -19.99 21.39 -2.12
C THR A 397 -19.55 20.08 -2.78
N LEU A 398 -19.91 18.92 -2.22
CA LEU A 398 -19.56 17.61 -2.78
C LEU A 398 -20.22 17.39 -4.14
N GLN A 399 -21.48 17.75 -4.31
CA GLN A 399 -22.19 17.67 -5.60
C GLN A 399 -21.59 18.62 -6.64
N PHE A 400 -21.12 19.80 -6.22
CA PHE A 400 -20.39 20.70 -7.11
C PHE A 400 -19.06 20.06 -7.56
N LEU A 401 -18.28 19.48 -6.64
CA LEU A 401 -17.03 18.78 -6.95
C LEU A 401 -17.28 17.61 -7.90
N GLU A 402 -18.33 16.83 -7.67
CA GLU A 402 -18.75 15.73 -8.55
C GLU A 402 -19.00 16.23 -9.98
N ARG A 403 -19.84 17.27 -10.15
CA ARG A 403 -20.15 17.85 -11.46
C ARG A 403 -18.92 18.42 -12.16
N PHE A 404 -18.07 19.11 -11.41
CA PHE A 404 -16.82 19.66 -11.93
C PHE A 404 -15.90 18.56 -12.44
N HIS A 405 -15.65 17.53 -11.64
CA HIS A 405 -14.75 16.45 -12.01
C HIS A 405 -15.33 15.52 -13.09
N PHE A 406 -16.63 15.37 -13.14
CA PHE A 406 -17.29 14.73 -14.28
C PHE A 406 -16.95 15.47 -15.60
N LYS A 407 -17.18 16.79 -15.65
CA LYS A 407 -16.86 17.59 -16.85
C LYS A 407 -15.37 17.58 -17.16
N PHE A 408 -14.55 17.92 -16.16
CA PHE A 408 -13.14 18.21 -16.31
C PHE A 408 -12.30 16.94 -16.55
N ASN A 409 -12.39 15.96 -15.66
CA ASN A 409 -11.55 14.77 -15.69
C ASN A 409 -12.18 13.63 -16.48
N ALA A 410 -13.44 13.25 -16.16
CA ALA A 410 -14.04 12.04 -16.71
C ALA A 410 -14.38 12.19 -18.20
N VAL A 411 -14.99 13.30 -18.59
CA VAL A 411 -15.42 13.55 -19.97
C VAL A 411 -14.33 14.23 -20.80
N CYS A 412 -13.83 15.38 -20.35
CA CYS A 412 -12.86 16.16 -21.12
C CYS A 412 -11.42 15.68 -20.97
N ARG A 413 -11.13 14.78 -20.01
CA ARG A 413 -9.80 14.20 -19.75
C ARG A 413 -8.72 15.27 -19.57
N MET A 414 -9.10 16.40 -18.98
CA MET A 414 -8.17 17.50 -18.70
C MET A 414 -7.24 17.15 -17.55
N ARG A 415 -6.00 17.60 -17.64
CA ARG A 415 -5.02 17.40 -16.57
C ARG A 415 -5.23 18.41 -15.44
N PRO A 416 -5.17 17.99 -14.16
CA PRO A 416 -5.42 18.86 -13.02
C PRO A 416 -4.25 19.80 -12.68
N SER A 417 -3.41 20.17 -13.65
CA SER A 417 -2.23 21.03 -13.42
C SER A 417 -2.61 22.32 -12.69
N GLY A 418 -2.06 22.50 -11.50
CA GLY A 418 -2.32 23.65 -10.62
C GLY A 418 -3.65 23.59 -9.86
N ILE A 419 -4.53 22.61 -10.12
CA ILE A 419 -5.77 22.40 -9.34
C ILE A 419 -5.44 21.68 -8.03
N ASP A 420 -4.54 20.72 -8.07
CA ASP A 420 -4.04 19.96 -6.93
C ASP A 420 -3.45 20.87 -5.84
N SER A 421 -2.55 21.79 -6.23
CA SER A 421 -1.98 22.76 -5.29
C SER A 421 -3.05 23.71 -4.71
N LYS A 422 -4.04 24.10 -5.51
CA LYS A 422 -5.14 24.94 -5.02
C LYS A 422 -6.08 24.24 -4.06
N TYR A 423 -6.39 22.97 -4.27
CA TYR A 423 -7.12 22.18 -3.28
C TYR A 423 -6.40 22.14 -1.93
N SER A 424 -5.07 21.99 -1.95
CA SER A 424 -4.26 22.05 -0.74
C SER A 424 -4.35 23.43 -0.07
N VAL A 425 -4.25 24.54 -0.83
CA VAL A 425 -4.39 25.90 -0.29
C VAL A 425 -5.75 26.09 0.40
N PHE A 426 -6.85 25.67 -0.24
CA PHE A 426 -8.19 25.79 0.34
C PHE A 426 -8.37 24.85 1.54
N ALA A 427 -7.78 23.65 1.50
CA ALA A 427 -7.81 22.72 2.62
C ALA A 427 -7.10 23.26 3.85
N VAL A 428 -5.93 23.89 3.68
CA VAL A 428 -5.19 24.57 4.75
C VAL A 428 -5.97 25.76 5.30
N LYS A 429 -6.59 26.60 4.45
CA LYS A 429 -7.47 27.68 4.92
C LYS A 429 -8.59 27.12 5.82
N LEU A 430 -9.28 26.06 5.39
CA LEU A 430 -10.31 25.41 6.19
C LEU A 430 -9.81 24.87 7.53
N SER A 431 -8.53 24.48 7.64
CA SER A 431 -7.97 23.96 8.88
C SER A 431 -7.75 25.04 9.95
N VAL A 432 -7.67 26.31 9.54
CA VAL A 432 -7.48 27.46 10.44
C VAL A 432 -8.73 28.36 10.54
N ASP A 433 -9.77 28.12 9.73
CA ASP A 433 -11.01 28.87 9.76
C ASP A 433 -11.77 28.63 11.07
N THR A 434 -12.00 29.69 11.83
CA THR A 434 -12.60 29.61 13.17
C THR A 434 -14.08 30.00 13.20
N SER A 435 -14.58 30.63 12.13
CA SER A 435 -15.98 31.07 12.03
C SER A 435 -16.69 30.40 10.85
N LYS A 436 -18.02 30.32 10.96
CA LYS A 436 -18.88 29.86 9.86
C LYS A 436 -18.77 30.73 8.61
N ALA A 437 -18.51 32.04 8.77
CA ALA A 437 -18.36 32.99 7.67
C ALA A 437 -17.05 32.67 6.90
N ASP A 438 -15.95 32.39 7.60
CA ASP A 438 -14.67 32.08 7.01
C ASP A 438 -14.75 30.76 6.22
N VAL A 439 -15.31 29.69 6.82
CA VAL A 439 -15.53 28.39 6.16
C VAL A 439 -16.35 28.56 4.87
N ARG A 440 -17.45 29.36 4.94
CA ARG A 440 -18.27 29.61 3.75
C ARG A 440 -17.50 30.39 2.68
N THR A 441 -16.73 31.40 3.08
CA THR A 441 -15.90 32.17 2.16
C THR A 441 -14.87 31.29 1.46
N THR A 442 -14.16 30.43 2.20
CA THR A 442 -13.19 29.49 1.62
C THR A 442 -13.84 28.52 0.64
N ILE A 443 -15.03 27.99 0.95
CA ILE A 443 -15.79 27.13 0.02
C ILE A 443 -16.18 27.90 -1.26
N LEU A 444 -16.64 29.13 -1.14
CA LEU A 444 -16.98 29.97 -2.30
C LEU A 444 -15.76 30.27 -3.16
N GLU A 445 -14.63 30.64 -2.56
CA GLU A 445 -13.37 30.87 -3.28
C GLU A 445 -12.93 29.62 -4.05
N ALA A 446 -13.05 28.43 -3.43
CA ALA A 446 -12.70 27.15 -4.06
C ALA A 446 -13.61 26.85 -5.25
N THR A 447 -14.93 26.99 -5.06
CA THR A 447 -15.89 26.73 -6.14
C THR A 447 -15.75 27.72 -7.29
N ASP A 448 -15.55 29.02 -7.01
CA ASP A 448 -15.33 30.03 -8.04
C ASP A 448 -14.01 29.83 -8.80
N PHE A 449 -12.96 29.40 -8.12
CA PHE A 449 -11.71 29.03 -8.78
C PHE A 449 -11.94 27.85 -9.77
N LEU A 450 -12.65 26.81 -9.35
CA LEU A 450 -12.94 25.63 -10.17
C LEU A 450 -13.87 25.99 -11.35
N LYS A 451 -14.87 26.85 -11.15
CA LYS A 451 -15.73 27.37 -12.25
C LYS A 451 -14.90 28.01 -13.35
N ARG A 452 -13.92 28.84 -12.99
CA ARG A 452 -13.02 29.48 -13.98
C ARG A 452 -12.12 28.49 -14.72
N LYS A 453 -11.89 27.30 -14.17
CA LYS A 453 -11.09 26.22 -14.79
C LYS A 453 -11.93 25.21 -15.56
N ALA A 454 -13.23 25.24 -15.42
CA ALA A 454 -14.13 24.31 -16.08
C ALA A 454 -14.08 24.45 -17.61
N PRO A 455 -14.25 23.35 -18.36
CA PRO A 455 -14.39 23.42 -19.79
C PRO A 455 -15.65 24.21 -20.20
N SER A 456 -15.58 24.94 -21.31
CA SER A 456 -16.76 25.59 -21.87
C SER A 456 -17.84 24.56 -22.25
N GLU A 457 -19.10 24.98 -22.32
CA GLU A 457 -20.20 24.11 -22.71
C GLU A 457 -19.96 23.45 -24.08
N ARG A 458 -19.47 24.21 -25.04
CA ARG A 458 -19.12 23.70 -26.37
C ARG A 458 -18.03 22.61 -26.26
N MET A 459 -16.94 22.88 -25.54
CA MET A 459 -15.86 21.90 -25.35
C MET A 459 -16.38 20.64 -24.65
N PHE A 460 -17.23 20.80 -23.64
CA PHE A 460 -17.80 19.67 -22.90
C PHE A 460 -18.68 18.81 -23.83
N LYS A 461 -19.54 19.44 -24.64
CA LYS A 461 -20.37 18.75 -25.64
C LYS A 461 -19.50 17.98 -26.65
N ASP A 462 -18.48 18.63 -27.24
CA ASP A 462 -17.57 18.01 -28.20
C ASP A 462 -16.85 16.79 -27.56
N CYS A 463 -16.44 16.91 -26.29
CA CYS A 463 -15.82 15.81 -25.54
C CYS A 463 -16.79 14.65 -25.26
N LEU A 464 -18.06 14.93 -24.94
CA LEU A 464 -19.09 13.90 -24.77
C LEU A 464 -19.25 13.07 -26.04
N LEU A 465 -19.35 13.74 -27.19
CA LEU A 465 -19.49 13.08 -28.48
C LEU A 465 -18.28 12.24 -28.85
N LYS A 466 -17.07 12.72 -28.53
CA LYS A 466 -15.80 12.08 -28.94
C LYS A 466 -15.31 11.00 -27.97
N ASN A 467 -15.26 11.31 -26.66
CA ASN A 467 -14.49 10.58 -25.67
C ASN A 467 -15.25 9.46 -24.97
N ILE A 468 -16.61 9.49 -25.01
CA ILE A 468 -17.43 8.49 -24.34
C ILE A 468 -17.74 7.35 -25.29
N GLU A 469 -17.25 6.15 -24.95
CA GLU A 469 -17.39 4.96 -25.76
C GLU A 469 -17.34 3.73 -24.87
N TYR A 470 -18.31 2.83 -25.03
CA TYR A 470 -18.30 1.52 -24.38
C TYR A 470 -17.22 0.62 -24.98
N LYS A 471 -16.41 0.01 -24.11
CA LYS A 471 -15.45 -1.03 -24.47
C LYS A 471 -15.50 -2.11 -23.39
N GLU A 472 -15.63 -3.37 -23.79
CA GLU A 472 -15.76 -4.50 -22.85
C GLU A 472 -14.56 -4.64 -21.90
N ASP A 473 -13.36 -4.39 -22.40
CA ASP A 473 -12.10 -4.47 -21.66
C ASP A 473 -11.85 -3.30 -20.70
N LYS A 474 -12.71 -2.24 -20.73
CA LYS A 474 -12.53 -1.02 -19.93
C LYS A 474 -13.63 -0.81 -18.90
N LEU A 475 -13.43 -1.42 -17.73
CA LEU A 475 -14.37 -1.31 -16.59
C LEU A 475 -14.67 0.15 -16.19
N SER A 476 -13.68 1.05 -16.27
CA SER A 476 -13.86 2.47 -15.95
C SER A 476 -14.84 3.17 -16.90
N GLN A 477 -14.78 2.86 -18.20
CA GLN A 477 -15.72 3.41 -19.18
C GLN A 477 -17.15 2.90 -18.95
N ARG A 478 -17.29 1.62 -18.63
CA ARG A 478 -18.59 1.05 -18.26
C ARG A 478 -19.23 1.76 -17.07
N LYS A 479 -18.47 1.99 -15.99
CA LYS A 479 -18.95 2.71 -14.82
C LYS A 479 -19.34 4.15 -15.15
N LEU A 480 -18.58 4.83 -16.00
CA LEU A 480 -18.88 6.18 -16.44
C LEU A 480 -20.17 6.24 -17.26
N ILE A 481 -20.40 5.28 -18.17
CA ILE A 481 -21.64 5.18 -18.96
C ILE A 481 -22.85 4.91 -18.07
N ILE A 482 -22.71 4.03 -17.08
CA ILE A 482 -23.77 3.79 -16.08
C ILE A 482 -24.09 5.09 -15.34
N TYR A 483 -23.09 5.84 -14.86
CA TYR A 483 -23.31 7.14 -14.22
C TYR A 483 -24.06 8.12 -15.13
N ILE A 484 -23.74 8.16 -16.42
CA ILE A 484 -24.43 9.01 -17.41
C ILE A 484 -25.90 8.60 -17.50
N PHE A 485 -26.20 7.31 -17.63
CA PHE A 485 -27.57 6.83 -17.73
C PHE A 485 -28.37 7.01 -16.43
N GLU A 486 -27.75 6.80 -15.27
CA GLU A 486 -28.39 7.09 -13.98
C GLU A 486 -28.74 8.58 -13.86
N THR A 487 -27.86 9.45 -14.35
CA THR A 487 -28.12 10.90 -14.37
C THR A 487 -29.27 11.27 -15.31
N LEU A 488 -29.27 10.71 -16.52
CA LEU A 488 -30.35 10.93 -17.48
C LEU A 488 -31.70 10.41 -16.98
N GLU A 489 -31.72 9.24 -16.33
CA GLU A 489 -32.93 8.65 -15.72
C GLU A 489 -33.46 9.56 -14.59
N MET A 490 -32.57 10.07 -13.70
CA MET A 490 -32.97 11.02 -12.65
C MET A 490 -33.58 12.30 -13.23
N LEU A 491 -33.07 12.77 -14.37
CA LEU A 491 -33.63 13.95 -15.07
C LEU A 491 -35.00 13.64 -15.70
N ALA A 492 -35.16 12.45 -16.30
CA ALA A 492 -36.41 12.03 -16.95
C ALA A 492 -37.54 11.81 -15.93
N VAL A 493 -37.26 11.15 -14.80
CA VAL A 493 -38.24 10.85 -13.74
C VAL A 493 -38.51 12.07 -12.85
N ASN A 494 -37.66 13.10 -12.89
CA ASN A 494 -37.73 14.29 -12.05
C ASN A 494 -37.82 13.99 -10.54
N THR A 495 -37.23 12.87 -10.11
CA THR A 495 -37.13 12.47 -8.70
C THR A 495 -35.75 11.90 -8.39
N LYS A 496 -35.30 12.11 -7.12
CA LYS A 496 -34.06 11.52 -6.58
C LYS A 496 -34.29 10.28 -5.71
N GLU A 497 -35.54 9.84 -5.59
CA GLU A 497 -35.93 8.76 -4.68
C GLU A 497 -35.66 7.37 -5.25
N LEU A 498 -35.72 7.22 -6.57
CA LEU A 498 -35.54 5.94 -7.26
C LEU A 498 -34.11 5.80 -7.80
N LYS A 499 -33.36 4.81 -7.30
CA LYS A 499 -32.07 4.38 -7.88
C LYS A 499 -32.16 2.91 -8.30
N TYR A 500 -31.74 2.63 -9.51
CA TYR A 500 -31.67 1.30 -10.07
C TYR A 500 -30.22 0.79 -9.98
N HIS A 501 -29.95 -0.19 -9.11
CA HIS A 501 -28.59 -0.64 -8.80
C HIS A 501 -28.01 -1.72 -9.74
N MET A 502 -28.82 -2.29 -10.63
CA MET A 502 -28.37 -3.37 -11.51
C MET A 502 -28.76 -3.08 -12.96
N VAL A 503 -27.93 -2.27 -13.61
CA VAL A 503 -28.13 -1.91 -15.01
C VAL A 503 -27.02 -2.58 -15.84
N SER A 504 -27.41 -3.35 -16.84
CA SER A 504 -26.55 -3.74 -17.95
C SER A 504 -26.60 -2.69 -19.05
N ILE A 505 -25.63 -2.70 -19.94
CA ILE A 505 -25.57 -1.79 -21.09
C ILE A 505 -25.94 -2.62 -22.32
N GLU A 506 -27.05 -2.27 -22.91
CA GLU A 506 -27.58 -2.88 -24.13
C GLU A 506 -27.12 -2.09 -25.35
N HIS A 507 -26.80 -2.81 -26.44
CA HIS A 507 -26.52 -2.24 -27.77
C HIS A 507 -27.75 -2.29 -28.64
N ILE A 508 -28.37 -1.14 -28.96
CA ILE A 508 -29.58 -1.06 -29.78
C ILE A 508 -29.31 -1.68 -31.15
N GLY A 509 -28.28 -1.22 -31.86
CA GLY A 509 -27.70 -1.91 -33.01
C GLY A 509 -26.66 -2.92 -32.50
N SER A 510 -26.86 -4.21 -32.78
CA SER A 510 -26.06 -5.31 -32.23
C SER A 510 -24.58 -5.21 -32.56
N GLN A 511 -23.74 -5.64 -31.66
CA GLN A 511 -22.27 -5.57 -31.80
C GLN A 511 -21.76 -6.27 -33.08
N SER A 512 -22.41 -7.33 -33.51
CA SER A 512 -22.03 -8.11 -34.71
C SER A 512 -22.34 -7.43 -36.04
N ASN A 513 -23.36 -6.58 -36.08
CA ASN A 513 -23.95 -6.09 -37.34
C ASN A 513 -23.98 -4.56 -37.44
N PHE A 514 -23.53 -3.83 -36.44
CA PHE A 514 -23.55 -2.35 -36.43
C PHE A 514 -22.18 -1.78 -36.77
N SER A 515 -22.14 -0.52 -37.18
CA SER A 515 -20.89 0.17 -37.50
C SER A 515 -19.90 0.13 -36.35
N PRO A 516 -18.65 -0.35 -36.54
CA PRO A 516 -17.64 -0.38 -35.48
C PRO A 516 -17.35 0.98 -34.83
N THR A 517 -17.53 2.07 -35.58
CA THR A 517 -17.33 3.44 -35.11
C THR A 517 -18.41 3.90 -34.13
N TYR A 518 -19.64 3.38 -34.26
CA TYR A 518 -20.80 3.84 -33.53
C TYR A 518 -21.38 2.80 -32.57
N VAL A 519 -20.96 1.56 -32.62
CA VAL A 519 -21.50 0.47 -31.81
C VAL A 519 -21.39 0.75 -30.31
N GLY A 520 -20.27 1.29 -29.88
CA GLY A 520 -20.02 1.64 -28.46
C GLY A 520 -20.38 3.08 -28.06
N LYS A 521 -20.94 3.90 -28.96
CA LYS A 521 -21.30 5.28 -28.68
C LYS A 521 -22.60 5.40 -27.89
N LEU A 522 -22.74 6.41 -27.02
CA LEU A 522 -23.91 6.62 -26.16
C LEU A 522 -25.24 6.54 -26.91
N GLY A 523 -25.28 7.05 -28.15
CA GLY A 523 -26.47 7.02 -28.97
C GLY A 523 -26.96 5.60 -29.30
N ASN A 524 -26.07 4.63 -29.37
CA ASN A 524 -26.40 3.22 -29.63
C ASN A 524 -26.58 2.38 -28.35
N LEU A 525 -26.53 3.00 -27.16
CA LEU A 525 -26.58 2.29 -25.86
C LEU A 525 -27.86 2.59 -25.10
N LEU A 526 -28.38 1.58 -24.40
CA LEU A 526 -29.50 1.72 -23.46
C LEU A 526 -29.19 1.07 -22.12
N PRO A 527 -29.67 1.62 -20.99
CA PRO A 527 -29.63 0.94 -19.71
C PRO A 527 -30.76 -0.10 -19.63
N LEU A 528 -30.43 -1.35 -19.35
CA LEU A 528 -31.43 -2.42 -19.15
C LEU A 528 -31.06 -3.29 -17.96
N CYS A 529 -32.04 -3.96 -17.34
CA CYS A 529 -31.72 -5.04 -16.43
C CYS A 529 -31.16 -6.25 -17.20
N PHE A 530 -30.41 -7.10 -16.51
CA PHE A 530 -29.72 -8.24 -17.13
C PHE A 530 -30.65 -9.19 -17.89
N ASP A 531 -31.81 -9.48 -17.33
CA ASP A 531 -32.74 -10.44 -17.94
C ASP A 531 -33.32 -9.92 -19.26
N ILE A 532 -33.75 -8.66 -19.28
CA ILE A 532 -34.26 -8.03 -20.50
C ILE A 532 -33.15 -7.93 -21.55
N ASN A 533 -31.94 -7.55 -21.15
CA ASN A 533 -30.80 -7.44 -22.07
C ASN A 533 -30.43 -8.79 -22.68
N ARG A 534 -30.42 -9.85 -21.89
CA ARG A 534 -30.19 -11.22 -22.38
C ARG A 534 -31.25 -11.65 -23.41
N ASP A 535 -32.52 -11.35 -23.14
CA ASP A 535 -33.63 -11.75 -24.05
C ASP A 535 -33.59 -10.98 -25.39
N CYS A 536 -32.89 -9.83 -25.44
CA CYS A 536 -32.72 -9.04 -26.67
C CYS A 536 -31.71 -9.62 -27.66
N GLU A 537 -30.63 -10.23 -27.16
CA GLU A 537 -29.55 -10.81 -28.00
C GLU A 537 -29.15 -9.95 -29.22
N ASN A 538 -29.08 -10.56 -30.39
CA ASN A 538 -28.77 -9.91 -31.68
C ASN A 538 -30.02 -9.58 -32.52
N LEU A 539 -31.19 -9.48 -31.90
CA LEU A 539 -32.43 -9.16 -32.62
C LEU A 539 -32.35 -7.77 -33.30
N PRO A 540 -33.04 -7.57 -34.43
CA PRO A 540 -33.24 -6.23 -34.99
C PRO A 540 -34.12 -5.39 -34.08
N LEU A 541 -34.13 -4.04 -34.24
CA LEU A 541 -34.87 -3.12 -33.37
C LEU A 541 -36.33 -3.55 -33.17
N ALA A 542 -37.05 -3.92 -34.27
CA ALA A 542 -38.43 -4.36 -34.18
C ALA A 542 -38.63 -5.59 -33.27
N GLY A 543 -37.64 -6.48 -33.19
CA GLY A 543 -37.66 -7.63 -32.29
C GLY A 543 -37.28 -7.26 -30.83
N LYS A 544 -36.46 -6.22 -30.64
CA LYS A 544 -36.04 -5.75 -29.31
C LYS A 544 -37.07 -4.86 -28.61
N LEU A 545 -37.84 -4.07 -29.37
CA LEU A 545 -38.84 -3.15 -28.81
C LEU A 545 -39.85 -3.83 -27.89
N PRO A 546 -40.43 -4.99 -28.18
CA PRO A 546 -41.33 -5.69 -27.24
C PRO A 546 -40.64 -6.03 -25.89
N GLU A 547 -39.38 -6.45 -25.94
CA GLU A 547 -38.60 -6.74 -24.73
C GLU A 547 -38.30 -5.47 -23.94
N TYR A 548 -37.95 -4.38 -24.63
CA TYR A 548 -37.67 -3.08 -23.99
C TYR A 548 -38.90 -2.53 -23.26
N THR A 549 -40.13 -2.79 -23.71
CA THR A 549 -41.36 -2.34 -23.05
C THR A 549 -41.54 -2.96 -21.65
N ARG A 550 -40.83 -4.05 -21.32
CA ARG A 550 -40.81 -4.66 -19.98
C ARG A 550 -40.00 -3.83 -18.99
N SER A 551 -39.16 -2.91 -19.46
CA SER A 551 -38.34 -2.06 -18.59
C SER A 551 -39.20 -1.05 -17.81
N ARG A 552 -38.80 -0.82 -16.56
CA ARG A 552 -39.40 0.20 -15.70
C ARG A 552 -38.68 1.56 -15.82
N LEU A 553 -37.53 1.61 -16.50
CA LEU A 553 -36.74 2.83 -16.69
C LEU A 553 -37.49 3.78 -17.65
N GLU A 554 -37.60 5.04 -17.25
CA GLU A 554 -38.30 6.04 -18.02
C GLU A 554 -37.58 6.34 -19.34
N LEU A 555 -36.25 6.39 -19.32
CA LEU A 555 -35.45 6.51 -20.54
C LEU A 555 -35.76 5.42 -21.58
N VAL A 556 -36.00 4.19 -21.13
CA VAL A 556 -36.29 3.07 -22.02
C VAL A 556 -37.73 3.13 -22.54
N LYS A 557 -38.68 3.51 -21.70
CA LYS A 557 -40.08 3.72 -22.10
C LYS A 557 -40.19 4.83 -23.15
N GLN A 558 -39.51 5.94 -22.93
CA GLN A 558 -39.47 7.05 -23.87
C GLN A 558 -38.82 6.62 -25.19
N PHE A 559 -37.70 5.89 -25.12
CA PHE A 559 -37.08 5.34 -26.32
C PHE A 559 -38.04 4.44 -27.11
N CYS A 560 -38.80 3.56 -26.43
CA CYS A 560 -39.83 2.71 -27.10
C CYS A 560 -40.91 3.52 -27.75
N SER A 561 -41.43 4.55 -27.09
CA SER A 561 -42.45 5.46 -27.62
C SER A 561 -41.96 6.16 -28.87
N ASP A 562 -40.76 6.75 -28.81
CA ASP A 562 -40.19 7.55 -29.91
C ASP A 562 -39.85 6.70 -31.15
N ASN A 563 -39.65 5.38 -30.97
CA ASN A 563 -39.21 4.47 -32.02
C ASN A 563 -40.24 3.36 -32.33
N ALA A 564 -41.47 3.43 -31.84
CA ALA A 564 -42.49 2.40 -31.96
C ALA A 564 -42.78 1.97 -33.41
N SER A 565 -42.65 2.89 -34.39
CA SER A 565 -42.87 2.65 -35.81
C SER A 565 -41.59 2.31 -36.60
N LYS A 566 -40.42 2.29 -35.97
CA LYS A 566 -39.16 2.05 -36.67
C LYS A 566 -38.85 0.58 -36.78
N PRO A 567 -38.64 0.04 -38.01
CA PRO A 567 -38.29 -1.38 -38.19
C PRO A 567 -36.83 -1.68 -37.90
N THR A 568 -35.94 -0.70 -38.09
CA THR A 568 -34.49 -0.87 -37.98
C THR A 568 -33.84 0.32 -37.27
N TRP A 569 -32.66 0.10 -36.72
CA TRP A 569 -31.80 1.09 -36.13
C TRP A 569 -30.55 1.28 -36.98
N ASN A 570 -30.27 2.50 -37.38
CA ASN A 570 -29.14 2.82 -38.25
C ASN A 570 -28.17 3.82 -37.63
N VAL A 571 -27.07 4.10 -38.30
CA VAL A 571 -26.02 5.01 -37.80
C VAL A 571 -26.54 6.44 -37.61
N GLY A 572 -27.42 6.92 -38.51
CA GLY A 572 -28.02 8.25 -38.40
C GLY A 572 -28.90 8.40 -37.17
N ASP A 573 -29.66 7.35 -36.80
CA ASP A 573 -30.48 7.32 -35.59
C ASP A 573 -29.60 7.39 -34.36
N ALA A 574 -28.49 6.62 -34.34
CA ALA A 574 -27.54 6.63 -33.24
C ALA A 574 -26.83 8.00 -33.08
N GLN A 575 -26.48 8.63 -34.21
CA GLN A 575 -25.87 9.97 -34.19
C GLN A 575 -26.82 11.02 -33.63
N GLN A 576 -28.07 11.06 -34.12
CA GLN A 576 -29.06 12.01 -33.60
C GLN A 576 -29.31 11.83 -32.13
N ARG A 577 -29.52 10.59 -31.67
CA ARG A 577 -29.70 10.32 -30.22
C ARG A 577 -28.48 10.69 -29.40
N GLN A 578 -27.27 10.50 -29.92
CA GLN A 578 -26.04 10.92 -29.21
C GLN A 578 -25.96 12.44 -29.05
N GLU A 579 -26.35 13.20 -30.08
CA GLU A 579 -26.45 14.66 -29.99
C GLU A 579 -27.51 15.09 -28.98
N ASP A 580 -28.67 14.46 -28.94
CA ASP A 580 -29.74 14.79 -27.99
C ASP A 580 -29.30 14.52 -26.56
N ILE A 581 -28.66 13.36 -26.29
CA ILE A 581 -28.05 13.05 -24.99
C ILE A 581 -27.00 14.10 -24.60
N ALA A 582 -26.11 14.47 -25.53
CA ALA A 582 -25.08 15.47 -25.26
C ALA A 582 -25.69 16.86 -24.96
N ASN A 583 -26.76 17.25 -25.62
CA ASN A 583 -27.49 18.51 -25.35
C ASN A 583 -28.11 18.50 -23.95
N ILE A 584 -28.82 17.41 -23.58
CA ILE A 584 -29.43 17.25 -22.25
C ILE A 584 -28.36 17.33 -21.15
N LEU A 585 -27.26 16.60 -21.30
CA LEU A 585 -26.18 16.63 -20.31
C LEU A 585 -25.51 18.01 -20.21
N THR A 586 -25.29 18.67 -21.35
CA THR A 586 -24.67 20.02 -21.37
C THR A 586 -25.52 21.05 -20.63
N SER A 587 -26.85 21.04 -20.86
CA SER A 587 -27.77 21.95 -20.19
C SER A 587 -27.99 21.63 -18.70
N SER A 588 -27.84 20.35 -18.30
CA SER A 588 -28.11 19.90 -16.92
C SER A 588 -26.90 20.00 -15.99
N PHE A 589 -25.68 19.94 -16.52
CA PHE A 589 -24.44 20.07 -15.75
C PHE A 589 -23.93 21.51 -15.71
N VAL A 590 -24.77 22.45 -15.30
CA VAL A 590 -24.34 23.83 -15.00
C VAL A 590 -23.57 23.84 -13.67
N LEU A 591 -22.39 24.52 -13.61
CA LEU A 591 -21.53 24.67 -12.43
C LEU A 591 -21.79 25.98 -11.68
#